data_c3e7fb5ae94f55b2ba989adbfe7403f2
#
_entry.id   c3e7fb5ae94f55b2ba989adbfe7403f2
#
_cell.length_a   1.000
_cell.length_b   1.000
_cell.length_c   1.000
_cell.angle_alpha   90.00
_cell.angle_beta   90.00
_cell.angle_gamma   90.00
#
_symmetry.space_group_name_H-M   'P 1'
#
loop_
_entity.id
_entity.type
_entity.pdbx_description
1 polymer ?
#
loop_
_entity_poly.entity_id
_entity_poly.type
_entity_poly.pdbx_seq_one_letter_code
_entity_poly.pdbx_strand_id
1 'polypeptide(L)'
;VMDGAYITAAKKSDIEKIVVRIFKGIAEIQITESNPSHWFIIRGSIAFGEVIHGHHVPYAASKVFEKDLGYKNNILLGPAMISAYRGEEKAAPFGIYLDDSAINQESGRGFSENWKWYGSTALTLDSEIGTKIRRTVLDYFEKTSGDTKADQHKQLAEEYFSL
;
A
#
# COMPACT_ATOMS: atom_id res chain seq x y z
N VAL A 1 3.31 -12.31 13.26
CA VAL A 1 2.40 -11.16 13.35
C VAL A 1 2.26 -10.67 11.93
N MET A 2 1.04 -10.66 11.39
CA MET A 2 0.77 -10.00 10.11
C MET A 2 0.69 -8.50 10.41
N ASP A 3 1.56 -7.74 9.78
CA ASP A 3 1.68 -6.29 9.88
C ASP A 3 1.10 -5.57 8.66
N GLY A 4 0.24 -6.24 7.90
CA GLY A 4 -0.41 -5.73 6.71
C GLY A 4 -1.93 -5.84 6.73
N ALA A 5 -2.59 -5.06 5.89
CA ALA A 5 -4.04 -5.11 5.70
C ALA A 5 -4.39 -5.17 4.20
N TYR A 6 -5.41 -5.94 3.87
CA TYR A 6 -6.01 -5.98 2.54
C TYR A 6 -7.30 -5.16 2.53
N ILE A 7 -7.43 -4.33 1.51
CA ILE A 7 -8.60 -3.49 1.31
C ILE A 7 -9.16 -3.79 -0.09
N THR A 8 -10.43 -4.08 -0.17
CA THR A 8 -11.12 -4.34 -1.44
C THR A 8 -12.20 -3.30 -1.70
N ALA A 9 -12.36 -2.90 -2.94
CA ALA A 9 -13.48 -2.07 -3.39
C ALA A 9 -13.87 -2.46 -4.83
N ALA A 10 -15.14 -2.28 -5.14
CA ALA A 10 -15.67 -2.57 -6.47
C ALA A 10 -15.30 -1.51 -7.51
N LYS A 11 -14.97 -0.30 -7.08
CA LYS A 11 -14.64 0.84 -7.95
C LYS A 11 -13.23 1.34 -7.67
N LYS A 12 -12.48 1.59 -8.74
CA LYS A 12 -11.13 2.17 -8.66
C LYS A 12 -11.11 3.50 -7.89
N SER A 13 -12.05 4.40 -8.18
CA SER A 13 -12.14 5.70 -7.50
C SER A 13 -12.30 5.60 -5.98
N ASP A 14 -12.88 4.51 -5.49
CA ASP A 14 -13.03 4.29 -4.05
C ASP A 14 -11.72 3.80 -3.44
N ILE A 15 -10.99 2.90 -4.14
CA ILE A 15 -9.64 2.49 -3.74
C ILE A 15 -8.71 3.70 -3.67
N GLU A 16 -8.68 4.54 -4.69
CA GLU A 16 -7.85 5.75 -4.69
C GLU A 16 -8.11 6.63 -3.47
N LYS A 17 -9.38 6.94 -3.19
CA LYS A 17 -9.77 7.76 -2.03
C LYS A 17 -9.36 7.13 -0.71
N ILE A 18 -9.58 5.81 -0.56
CA ILE A 18 -9.25 5.09 0.67
C ILE A 18 -7.74 5.11 0.88
N VAL A 19 -6.97 4.75 -0.14
CA VAL A 19 -5.52 4.66 -0.07
C VAL A 19 -4.91 6.04 0.20
N VAL A 20 -5.33 7.08 -0.52
CA VAL A 20 -4.83 8.45 -0.28
C VAL A 20 -5.13 8.90 1.14
N ARG A 21 -6.32 8.61 1.69
CA ARG A 21 -6.66 8.96 3.07
C ARG A 21 -5.80 8.25 4.10
N ILE A 22 -5.56 6.94 3.89
CA ILE A 22 -4.72 6.14 4.80
C ILE A 22 -3.29 6.65 4.76
N PHE A 23 -2.70 6.78 3.57
CA PHE A 23 -1.32 7.23 3.43
C PHE A 23 -1.12 8.66 3.92
N LYS A 24 -2.10 9.56 3.66
CA LYS A 24 -2.08 10.91 4.20
C LYS A 24 -2.09 10.91 5.73
N GLY A 25 -3.04 10.19 6.36
CA GLY A 25 -3.13 10.15 7.82
C GLY A 25 -1.87 9.59 8.47
N ILE A 26 -1.30 8.52 7.89
CA ILE A 26 -0.04 7.95 8.39
C ILE A 26 1.13 8.91 8.16
N ALA A 27 1.21 9.56 7.00
CA ALA A 27 2.25 10.53 6.70
C ALA A 27 2.20 11.74 7.67
N GLU A 28 1.01 12.24 7.99
CA GLU A 28 0.83 13.32 8.95
C GLU A 28 1.32 12.93 10.35
N ILE A 29 1.01 11.70 10.80
CA ILE A 29 1.55 11.16 12.07
C ILE A 29 3.06 11.08 12.00
N GLN A 30 3.61 10.51 10.94
CA GLN A 30 5.04 10.31 10.78
C GLN A 30 5.82 11.63 10.72
N ILE A 31 5.29 12.65 10.06
CA ILE A 31 5.91 13.98 9.94
C ILE A 31 5.92 14.71 11.30
N THR A 32 4.90 14.49 12.12
CA THR A 32 4.76 15.17 13.41
C THR A 32 5.41 14.41 14.58
N GLU A 33 5.74 13.13 14.40
CA GLU A 33 6.39 12.31 15.43
C GLU A 33 7.84 12.72 15.62
N SER A 34 8.17 13.19 16.80
CA SER A 34 9.51 13.68 17.14
C SER A 34 10.48 12.57 17.60
N ASN A 35 9.94 11.42 18.05
CA ASN A 35 10.75 10.31 18.50
C ASN A 35 11.03 9.32 17.35
N PRO A 36 12.29 9.23 16.87
CA PRO A 36 12.63 8.31 15.77
C PRO A 36 12.34 6.84 16.07
N SER A 37 12.26 6.43 17.33
CA SER A 37 11.93 5.04 17.71
C SER A 37 10.48 4.67 17.44
N HIS A 38 9.62 5.66 17.20
CA HIS A 38 8.20 5.47 16.85
C HIS A 38 7.97 5.54 15.33
N TRP A 39 9.01 5.85 14.56
CA TRP A 39 8.87 5.91 13.12
C TRP A 39 8.73 4.52 12.54
N PHE A 40 7.87 4.41 11.54
CA PHE A 40 7.64 3.18 10.80
C PHE A 40 7.45 3.49 9.32
N ILE A 41 7.69 2.51 8.50
CA ILE A 41 7.56 2.62 7.05
C ILE A 41 6.36 1.78 6.60
N ILE A 42 5.49 2.39 5.83
CA ILE A 42 4.43 1.69 5.12
C ILE A 42 4.72 1.68 3.63
N ARG A 43 4.19 0.71 2.95
CA ARG A 43 4.15 0.61 1.51
C ARG A 43 2.92 -0.17 1.09
N GLY A 44 2.51 -0.06 -0.14
CA GLY A 44 1.32 -0.75 -0.61
C GLY A 44 1.38 -1.13 -2.08
N SER A 45 0.45 -1.97 -2.47
CA SER A 45 0.24 -2.32 -3.88
C SER A 45 -1.24 -2.38 -4.20
N ILE A 46 -1.59 -2.06 -5.44
CA ILE A 46 -2.94 -2.15 -5.97
C ILE A 46 -2.93 -3.11 -7.15
N ALA A 47 -3.81 -4.09 -7.12
CA ALA A 47 -4.07 -5.00 -8.22
C ALA A 47 -5.57 -5.05 -8.52
N PHE A 48 -5.91 -5.37 -9.76
CA PHE A 48 -7.29 -5.56 -10.21
C PHE A 48 -7.52 -7.02 -10.59
N GLY A 49 -8.71 -7.53 -10.27
CA GLY A 49 -9.12 -8.88 -10.63
C GLY A 49 -10.12 -9.48 -9.66
N GLU A 50 -10.38 -10.77 -9.85
CA GLU A 50 -11.32 -11.48 -9.01
C GLU A 50 -10.80 -11.61 -7.57
N VAL A 51 -11.69 -11.32 -6.62
CA VAL A 51 -11.49 -11.52 -5.19
C VAL A 51 -12.68 -12.23 -4.61
N ILE A 52 -12.46 -13.35 -3.96
CA ILE A 52 -13.47 -14.13 -3.24
C ILE A 52 -13.31 -13.86 -1.74
N HIS A 53 -14.33 -13.29 -1.14
CA HIS A 53 -14.40 -13.13 0.31
C HIS A 53 -14.82 -14.44 0.97
N GLY A 54 -14.28 -14.75 2.14
CA GLY A 54 -14.52 -16.01 2.83
C GLY A 54 -15.99 -16.33 3.10
N HIS A 55 -16.84 -15.32 3.26
CA HIS A 55 -18.29 -15.54 3.40
C HIS A 55 -18.96 -16.10 2.13
N HIS A 56 -18.34 -15.95 0.95
CA HIS A 56 -18.79 -16.55 -0.30
C HIS A 56 -18.22 -17.96 -0.54
N VAL A 57 -17.33 -18.44 0.31
CA VAL A 57 -16.76 -19.80 0.18
C VAL A 57 -17.88 -20.83 0.43
N PRO A 58 -18.13 -21.79 -0.51
CA PRO A 58 -19.19 -22.75 -0.39
C PRO A 58 -19.11 -23.55 0.91
N TYR A 59 -20.27 -23.92 1.46
CA TYR A 59 -20.38 -24.63 2.74
C TYR A 59 -19.54 -25.92 2.80
N ALA A 60 -19.48 -26.67 1.69
CA ALA A 60 -18.68 -27.90 1.61
C ALA A 60 -17.18 -27.67 1.87
N ALA A 61 -16.63 -26.53 1.42
CA ALA A 61 -15.26 -26.15 1.70
C ALA A 61 -15.12 -25.45 3.06
N SER A 62 -16.22 -24.99 3.65
CA SER A 62 -16.24 -24.23 4.89
C SER A 62 -16.29 -25.08 6.17
N LYS A 63 -16.52 -26.39 6.07
CA LYS A 63 -16.54 -27.28 7.24
C LYS A 63 -15.29 -27.18 8.12
N VAL A 64 -14.13 -26.93 7.50
CA VAL A 64 -12.87 -26.75 8.22
C VAL A 64 -12.90 -25.48 9.07
N PHE A 65 -13.72 -24.49 8.69
CA PHE A 65 -13.80 -23.16 9.30
C PHE A 65 -15.07 -22.96 10.15
N GLU A 66 -15.92 -23.98 10.30
CA GLU A 66 -17.19 -23.87 11.05
C GLU A 66 -16.99 -23.43 12.50
N LYS A 67 -15.85 -23.77 13.08
CA LYS A 67 -15.54 -23.46 14.46
C LYS A 67 -14.99 -22.04 14.66
N ASP A 68 -14.61 -21.36 13.59
CA ASP A 68 -14.04 -20.01 13.64
C ASP A 68 -14.60 -19.12 12.50
N LEU A 69 -15.78 -18.58 12.74
CA LEU A 69 -16.45 -17.67 11.81
C LEU A 69 -15.64 -16.35 11.62
N GLY A 70 -14.91 -15.92 12.65
CA GLY A 70 -14.04 -14.76 12.55
C GLY A 70 -12.93 -14.99 11.54
N TYR A 71 -12.29 -16.13 11.58
CA TYR A 71 -11.26 -16.50 10.62
C TYR A 71 -11.83 -16.59 9.19
N LYS A 72 -12.97 -17.26 9.02
CA LYS A 72 -13.65 -17.37 7.70
C LYS A 72 -13.95 -16.01 7.08
N ASN A 73 -14.45 -15.07 7.88
CA ASN A 73 -14.84 -13.75 7.38
C ASN A 73 -13.63 -12.89 6.96
N ASN A 74 -12.45 -13.20 7.47
CA ASN A 74 -11.20 -12.51 7.15
C ASN A 74 -10.40 -13.15 6.01
N ILE A 75 -10.89 -14.26 5.42
CA ILE A 75 -10.24 -14.88 4.27
C ILE A 75 -10.53 -14.06 3.01
N LEU A 76 -9.46 -13.74 2.28
CA LEU A 76 -9.50 -13.24 0.93
C LEU A 76 -8.74 -14.20 0.01
N LEU A 77 -9.34 -14.60 -1.08
CA LEU A 77 -8.76 -15.49 -2.08
C LEU A 77 -8.88 -14.85 -3.46
N GLY A 78 -7.94 -15.15 -4.33
CA GLY A 78 -8.04 -14.76 -5.74
C GLY A 78 -6.74 -14.20 -6.31
N PRO A 79 -6.66 -14.11 -7.64
CA PRO A 79 -5.46 -13.66 -8.33
C PRO A 79 -5.09 -12.22 -7.97
N ALA A 80 -6.07 -11.32 -7.81
CA ALA A 80 -5.79 -9.93 -7.45
C ALA A 80 -5.11 -9.79 -6.08
N MET A 81 -5.51 -10.63 -5.11
CA MET A 81 -4.83 -10.65 -3.80
C MET A 81 -3.37 -11.09 -3.91
N ILE A 82 -3.10 -12.14 -4.73
CA ILE A 82 -1.74 -12.64 -4.94
C ILE A 82 -0.88 -11.58 -5.64
N SER A 83 -1.43 -10.93 -6.66
CA SER A 83 -0.76 -9.85 -7.38
C SER A 83 -0.46 -8.67 -6.47
N ALA A 84 -1.41 -8.24 -5.64
CA ALA A 84 -1.20 -7.16 -4.68
C ALA A 84 -0.12 -7.53 -3.65
N TYR A 85 -0.15 -8.75 -3.11
CA TYR A 85 0.88 -9.23 -2.17
C TYR A 85 2.28 -9.19 -2.78
N ARG A 86 2.44 -9.71 -4.01
CA ARG A 86 3.74 -9.69 -4.70
C ARG A 86 4.18 -8.29 -5.13
N GLY A 87 3.22 -7.44 -5.46
CA GLY A 87 3.49 -6.05 -5.84
C GLY A 87 3.97 -5.20 -4.67
N GLU A 88 3.56 -5.52 -3.44
CA GLU A 88 3.98 -4.78 -2.25
C GLU A 88 5.51 -4.79 -2.07
N GLU A 89 6.19 -5.88 -2.40
CA GLU A 89 7.65 -5.96 -2.33
C GLU A 89 8.37 -5.00 -3.29
N LYS A 90 7.70 -4.60 -4.37
CA LYS A 90 8.22 -3.66 -5.38
C LYS A 90 7.96 -2.21 -5.02
N ALA A 91 7.05 -1.95 -4.08
CA ALA A 91 6.70 -0.61 -3.68
C ALA A 91 7.82 0.06 -2.89
N ALA A 92 8.10 1.31 -3.21
CA ALA A 92 9.00 2.14 -2.42
C ALA A 92 8.43 2.42 -1.03
N PRO A 93 9.27 2.72 -0.04
CA PRO A 93 8.83 3.24 1.26
C PRO A 93 7.89 4.44 1.08
N PHE A 94 6.74 4.41 1.72
CA PHE A 94 5.62 5.34 1.52
C PHE A 94 5.12 5.43 0.07
N GLY A 95 5.47 4.44 -0.75
CA GLY A 95 5.03 4.32 -2.13
C GLY A 95 3.89 3.32 -2.31
N ILE A 96 3.28 3.39 -3.49
CA ILE A 96 2.24 2.47 -3.93
C ILE A 96 2.62 1.94 -5.30
N TYR A 97 2.81 0.63 -5.38
CA TYR A 97 3.01 -0.06 -6.64
C TYR A 97 1.68 -0.40 -7.30
N LEU A 98 1.55 -0.12 -8.58
CA LEU A 98 0.41 -0.57 -9.38
C LEU A 98 0.80 -1.80 -10.19
N ASP A 99 0.12 -2.90 -9.93
CA ASP A 99 0.23 -4.10 -10.76
C ASP A 99 -0.32 -3.85 -12.18
N ASP A 100 0.22 -4.55 -13.18
CA ASP A 100 -0.21 -4.43 -14.57
C ASP A 100 -1.73 -4.60 -14.74
N SER A 101 -2.34 -5.45 -13.92
CA SER A 101 -3.79 -5.63 -13.92
C SER A 101 -4.56 -4.36 -13.54
N ALA A 102 -3.99 -3.51 -12.67
CA ALA A 102 -4.58 -2.23 -12.29
C ALA A 102 -4.30 -1.12 -13.32
N ILE A 103 -3.12 -1.14 -13.94
CA ILE A 103 -2.72 -0.18 -14.98
C ILE A 103 -3.58 -0.34 -16.24
N ASN A 104 -3.75 -1.58 -16.70
CA ASN A 104 -4.45 -1.90 -17.96
C ASN A 104 -5.96 -1.64 -17.93
N GLN A 105 -6.56 -1.38 -16.75
CA GLN A 105 -7.98 -1.01 -16.63
C GLN A 105 -8.24 0.45 -17.01
N GLU A 106 -7.22 1.24 -17.27
CA GLU A 106 -7.36 2.62 -17.74
C GLU A 106 -6.73 2.82 -19.11
N SER A 107 -7.54 2.70 -20.13
CA SER A 107 -7.24 3.27 -21.46
C SER A 107 -7.18 4.80 -21.35
N GLY A 108 -5.99 5.38 -21.22
CA GLY A 108 -5.78 6.78 -21.55
C GLY A 108 -5.05 7.71 -20.58
N ARG A 109 -4.71 7.30 -19.37
CA ARG A 109 -3.83 8.10 -18.49
C ARG A 109 -2.73 7.21 -17.94
N GLY A 110 -1.48 7.55 -18.29
CA GLY A 110 -0.31 6.81 -17.88
C GLY A 110 -0.13 6.84 -16.37
N PHE A 111 -0.67 5.83 -15.71
CA PHE A 111 -0.20 5.48 -14.38
C PHE A 111 1.15 4.82 -14.57
N SER A 112 2.16 5.38 -13.93
CA SER A 112 3.42 4.68 -13.77
C SER A 112 3.24 3.55 -12.75
N GLU A 113 4.03 2.50 -12.84
CA GLU A 113 4.07 1.41 -11.88
C GLU A 113 4.15 1.90 -10.42
N ASN A 114 4.79 3.06 -10.21
CA ASN A 114 4.91 3.73 -8.92
C ASN A 114 3.96 4.94 -8.85
N TRP A 115 2.78 4.72 -8.32
CA TRP A 115 1.79 5.78 -8.21
C TRP A 115 2.12 6.76 -7.08
N LYS A 116 2.25 8.03 -7.44
CA LYS A 116 2.50 9.13 -6.49
C LYS A 116 1.18 9.58 -5.86
N TRP A 117 0.74 8.89 -4.80
CA TRP A 117 -0.52 9.17 -4.12
C TRP A 117 -0.64 10.61 -3.59
N TYR A 118 0.47 11.23 -3.23
CA TYR A 118 0.55 12.60 -2.74
C TYR A 118 0.31 13.66 -3.84
N GLY A 119 0.34 13.27 -5.11
CA GLY A 119 -0.07 14.11 -6.24
C GLY A 119 -1.51 13.84 -6.71
N SER A 120 -2.25 12.98 -6.02
CA SER A 120 -3.61 12.64 -6.41
C SER A 120 -4.58 13.79 -6.20
N THR A 121 -5.44 14.03 -7.20
CA THR A 121 -6.54 15.00 -7.12
C THR A 121 -7.77 14.45 -6.38
N ALA A 122 -7.72 13.18 -5.95
CA ALA A 122 -8.84 12.51 -5.28
C ALA A 122 -9.22 13.15 -3.93
N LEU A 123 -8.25 13.83 -3.30
CA LEU A 123 -8.46 14.61 -2.08
C LEU A 123 -7.65 15.91 -2.17
N THR A 124 -8.10 16.94 -1.44
CA THR A 124 -7.27 18.13 -1.22
C THR A 124 -6.10 17.76 -0.32
N LEU A 125 -4.91 17.70 -0.89
CA LEU A 125 -3.67 17.41 -0.20
C LEU A 125 -2.88 18.71 0.01
N ASP A 126 -2.10 18.74 1.10
CA ASP A 126 -1.04 19.74 1.25
C ASP A 126 0.00 19.50 0.14
N SER A 127 0.25 20.53 -0.67
CA SER A 127 1.21 20.45 -1.78
C SER A 127 2.64 20.11 -1.35
N GLU A 128 2.95 20.30 -0.05
CA GLU A 128 4.26 20.01 0.53
C GLU A 128 4.34 18.62 1.16
N ILE A 129 3.24 17.86 1.24
CA ILE A 129 3.26 16.57 1.97
C ILE A 129 4.26 15.60 1.36
N GLY A 130 4.39 15.58 0.03
CA GLY A 130 5.38 14.73 -0.66
C GLY A 130 6.81 15.10 -0.27
N THR A 131 7.12 16.39 -0.17
CA THR A 131 8.45 16.88 0.24
C THR A 131 8.74 16.55 1.71
N LYS A 132 7.76 16.76 2.58
CA LYS A 132 7.88 16.48 4.02
C LYS A 132 8.10 14.98 4.28
N ILE A 133 7.29 14.13 3.67
CA ILE A 133 7.40 12.68 3.87
C ILE A 133 8.69 12.13 3.25
N ARG A 134 9.12 12.63 2.09
CA ARG A 134 10.42 12.29 1.51
C ARG A 134 11.55 12.52 2.52
N ARG A 135 11.59 13.71 3.11
CA ARG A 135 12.62 14.05 4.10
C ARG A 135 12.57 13.09 5.28
N THR A 136 11.39 12.85 5.86
CA THR A 136 11.24 11.94 7.00
C THR A 136 11.69 10.52 6.69
N VAL A 137 11.37 10.01 5.49
CA VAL A 137 11.76 8.67 5.04
C VAL A 137 13.28 8.57 4.87
N LEU A 138 13.91 9.56 4.24
CA LEU A 138 15.38 9.57 4.06
C LEU A 138 16.11 9.69 5.41
N ASP A 139 15.65 10.57 6.30
CA ASP A 139 16.18 10.72 7.66
C ASP A 139 16.06 9.41 8.47
N TYR A 140 14.97 8.64 8.26
CA TYR A 140 14.79 7.31 8.86
C TYR A 140 15.90 6.35 8.41
N PHE A 141 16.14 6.26 7.11
CA PHE A 141 17.15 5.34 6.57
C PHE A 141 18.58 5.77 6.90
N GLU A 142 18.85 7.06 7.02
CA GLU A 142 20.15 7.54 7.47
C GLU A 142 20.48 7.12 8.92
N LYS A 143 19.46 7.07 9.77
CA LYS A 143 19.61 6.64 11.17
C LYS A 143 19.65 5.12 11.34
N THR A 144 19.11 4.38 10.38
CA THR A 144 19.07 2.91 10.39
C THR A 144 20.09 2.27 9.45
N SER A 145 21.02 3.06 8.89
CA SER A 145 22.04 2.60 7.93
C SER A 145 22.95 1.52 8.53
N GLY A 146 23.32 0.55 7.69
CA GLY A 146 24.19 -0.58 8.05
C GLY A 146 23.59 -1.95 7.75
N ASP A 147 22.36 -2.00 7.24
CA ASP A 147 21.72 -3.20 6.73
C ASP A 147 21.51 -3.05 5.21
N THR A 148 21.97 -4.04 4.43
CA THR A 148 21.84 -4.09 2.97
C THR A 148 20.40 -3.89 2.50
N LYS A 149 19.42 -4.36 3.28
CA LYS A 149 18.00 -4.17 2.96
C LYS A 149 17.57 -2.72 3.17
N ALA A 150 18.07 -2.06 4.20
CA ALA A 150 17.80 -0.64 4.43
C ALA A 150 18.36 0.23 3.30
N ASP A 151 19.54 -0.09 2.78
CA ASP A 151 20.15 0.63 1.66
C ASP A 151 19.34 0.48 0.37
N GLN A 152 18.83 -0.73 0.08
CA GLN A 152 17.93 -0.97 -1.05
C GLN A 152 16.63 -0.16 -0.93
N HIS A 153 16.03 -0.15 0.26
CA HIS A 153 14.81 0.63 0.50
C HIS A 153 15.06 2.14 0.41
N LYS A 154 16.22 2.61 0.85
CA LYS A 154 16.63 4.02 0.68
C LYS A 154 16.70 4.40 -0.79
N GLN A 155 17.37 3.58 -1.60
CA GLN A 155 17.45 3.81 -3.06
C GLN A 155 16.07 3.86 -3.71
N LEU A 156 15.18 2.90 -3.40
CA LEU A 156 13.81 2.90 -3.90
C LEU A 156 13.04 4.16 -3.48
N ALA A 157 13.25 4.66 -2.26
CA ALA A 157 12.63 5.89 -1.80
C ALA A 157 13.17 7.13 -2.55
N GLU A 158 14.47 7.20 -2.77
CA GLU A 158 15.11 8.28 -3.54
C GLU A 158 14.55 8.33 -4.97
N GLU A 159 14.47 7.18 -5.65
CA GLU A 159 13.89 7.06 -6.99
C GLU A 159 12.40 7.44 -7.02
N TYR A 160 11.62 6.98 -6.05
CA TYR A 160 10.18 7.25 -5.98
C TYR A 160 9.87 8.73 -5.76
N PHE A 161 10.63 9.41 -4.92
CA PHE A 161 10.45 10.83 -4.62
C PHE A 161 11.27 11.75 -5.53
N SER A 162 12.11 11.21 -6.42
CA SER A 162 12.72 12.01 -7.49
C SER A 162 11.64 12.43 -8.47
N LEU A 163 11.69 13.66 -8.92
CA LEU A 163 10.80 14.22 -9.93
C LEU A 163 11.18 13.76 -11.33
#